data_f04d61e581b327e7be610a41079ba042
#
_entry.id   f04d61e581b327e7be610a41079ba042
#
_cell.length_a   1.000
_cell.length_b   1.000
_cell.length_c   1.000
_cell.angle_alpha   90.00
_cell.angle_beta   90.00
_cell.angle_gamma   90.00
#
_symmetry.space_group_name_H-M   'P 1'
#
loop_
_entity.id
_entity.type
_entity.pdbx_description
1 polymer ?
#
loop_
_entity_poly.entity_id
_entity_poly.type
_entity_poly.pdbx_seq_one_letter_code
_entity_poly.pdbx_strand_id
1 'polypeptide(L)'
;SVGQYGPLVHFGGVIGDYFSKLLRDQTSPHILLASGAAAAISSGFGAPVAGLIFAHEVIVRHFSLKAVAPILISSVVAHTISTEFYKSEPLFQLNIGGISNFYEIFPLAILGLLSALVASLYMRGLTGFLPIPKKIPIFFLPIIAGSICGVVGLFYPELLGLGTGTIRLLIEQPHSLAYIAILLLGKLLLTVVCIRFSLFGGIFSPALFIGVMTGAIFSIITSYFFPEINYSLLAVAGMAAVTSCVIGGPISTILIIFELTSDYQVALGAGISVCFANLLSARIYGHSAFDQLLMNRNIDIHQGRDRLFLASKKISEILSRDFIRLVPEHSAEEMINILSKADNSEGYIISPKGKLLGKINITALI
;
A
#
# COMPACT_ATOMS: atom_id res chain seq x y z
N SER A 1 11.24 16.28 2.12
CA SER A 1 11.67 14.90 2.42
C SER A 1 10.54 13.87 2.39
N VAL A 2 9.36 14.22 1.89
CA VAL A 2 8.21 13.35 1.65
C VAL A 2 8.01 13.08 0.14
N GLY A 3 7.30 12.00 -0.19
CA GLY A 3 7.08 11.56 -1.57
C GLY A 3 5.81 12.12 -2.21
N GLN A 4 5.76 12.13 -3.53
CA GLN A 4 4.57 12.54 -4.31
C GLN A 4 3.64 11.37 -4.68
N TYR A 5 4.15 10.14 -4.74
CA TYR A 5 3.37 9.00 -5.28
C TYR A 5 2.17 8.62 -4.43
N GLY A 6 2.25 8.74 -3.10
CA GLY A 6 1.10 8.54 -2.23
C GLY A 6 -0.06 9.49 -2.56
N PRO A 7 0.17 10.81 -2.51
CA PRO A 7 -0.82 11.81 -2.95
C PRO A 7 -1.31 11.61 -4.38
N LEU A 8 -0.43 11.23 -5.32
CA LEU A 8 -0.80 10.99 -6.72
C LEU A 8 -1.78 9.81 -6.86
N VAL A 9 -1.49 8.69 -6.20
CA VAL A 9 -2.38 7.51 -6.17
C VAL A 9 -3.72 7.86 -5.53
N HIS A 10 -3.71 8.64 -4.44
CA HIS A 10 -4.95 9.09 -3.80
C HIS A 10 -5.77 9.99 -4.73
N PHE A 11 -5.13 10.92 -5.42
CA PHE A 11 -5.79 11.80 -6.38
C PHE A 11 -6.40 11.01 -7.55
N GLY A 12 -5.64 10.06 -8.13
CA GLY A 12 -6.16 9.17 -9.17
C GLY A 12 -7.36 8.36 -8.69
N GLY A 13 -7.29 7.80 -7.46
CA GLY A 13 -8.40 7.08 -6.85
C GLY A 13 -9.64 7.93 -6.66
N VAL A 14 -9.50 9.20 -6.23
CA VAL A 14 -10.63 10.15 -6.09
C VAL A 14 -11.28 10.45 -7.44
N ILE A 15 -10.49 10.63 -8.50
CA ILE A 15 -11.01 10.80 -9.86
C ILE A 15 -11.80 9.55 -10.28
N GLY A 16 -11.26 8.35 -10.03
CA GLY A 16 -11.95 7.08 -10.31
C GLY A 16 -13.28 6.96 -9.56
N ASP A 17 -13.32 7.33 -8.29
CA ASP A 17 -14.56 7.36 -7.49
C ASP A 17 -15.58 8.38 -8.04
N TYR A 18 -15.13 9.55 -8.46
CA TYR A 18 -15.97 10.54 -9.08
C TYR A 18 -16.65 10.00 -10.36
N PHE A 19 -15.87 9.35 -11.23
CA PHE A 19 -16.41 8.72 -12.44
C PHE A 19 -17.37 7.56 -12.11
N SER A 20 -17.14 6.84 -11.01
CA SER A 20 -18.07 5.77 -10.60
C SER A 20 -19.47 6.31 -10.27
N LYS A 21 -19.56 7.50 -9.69
CA LYS A 21 -20.83 8.17 -9.39
C LYS A 21 -21.53 8.71 -10.65
N LEU A 22 -20.73 9.08 -11.66
CA LEU A 22 -21.26 9.58 -12.93
C LEU A 22 -21.81 8.46 -13.81
N LEU A 23 -21.11 7.30 -13.86
CA LEU A 23 -21.44 6.17 -14.74
C LEU A 23 -22.47 5.19 -14.16
N ARG A 24 -23.19 5.55 -13.11
CA ARG A 24 -24.23 4.80 -12.39
C ARG A 24 -24.52 3.39 -12.95
N ASP A 25 -24.27 2.36 -12.14
CA ASP A 25 -24.68 0.94 -12.34
C ASP A 25 -23.96 0.10 -13.41
N GLN A 26 -23.05 0.66 -14.22
CA GLN A 26 -22.37 -0.13 -15.26
C GLN A 26 -21.04 -0.77 -14.82
N THR A 27 -20.36 -0.18 -13.82
CA THR A 27 -19.06 -0.68 -13.36
C THR A 27 -18.93 -0.56 -11.84
N SER A 28 -18.37 -1.58 -11.21
CA SER A 28 -18.13 -1.57 -9.76
C SER A 28 -17.26 -0.37 -9.34
N PRO A 29 -17.68 0.45 -8.35
CA PRO A 29 -16.92 1.62 -7.88
C PRO A 29 -15.47 1.29 -7.51
N HIS A 30 -15.21 0.10 -6.96
CA HIS A 30 -13.88 -0.34 -6.59
C HIS A 30 -12.94 -0.52 -7.80
N ILE A 31 -13.48 -0.91 -8.96
CA ILE A 31 -12.71 -1.08 -10.20
C ILE A 31 -12.28 0.29 -10.73
N LEU A 32 -13.19 1.28 -10.74
CA LEU A 32 -12.88 2.62 -11.22
C LEU A 32 -11.89 3.36 -10.32
N LEU A 33 -12.04 3.20 -8.99
CA LEU A 33 -11.05 3.71 -8.03
C LEU A 33 -9.67 3.10 -8.28
N ALA A 34 -9.61 1.78 -8.47
CA ALA A 34 -8.37 1.06 -8.75
C ALA A 34 -7.77 1.46 -10.10
N SER A 35 -8.61 1.72 -11.11
CA SER A 35 -8.19 2.22 -12.42
C SER A 35 -7.51 3.58 -12.33
N GLY A 36 -8.06 4.50 -11.53
CA GLY A 36 -7.44 5.80 -11.27
C GLY A 36 -6.11 5.67 -10.51
N ALA A 37 -6.01 4.77 -9.54
CA ALA A 37 -4.76 4.49 -8.83
C ALA A 37 -3.69 3.87 -9.77
N ALA A 38 -4.10 2.95 -10.67
CA ALA A 38 -3.21 2.36 -11.67
C ALA A 38 -2.67 3.42 -12.64
N ALA A 39 -3.54 4.31 -13.13
CA ALA A 39 -3.16 5.42 -13.99
C ALA A 39 -2.12 6.33 -13.33
N ALA A 40 -2.27 6.61 -12.03
CA ALA A 40 -1.34 7.41 -11.26
C ALA A 40 0.07 6.76 -11.14
N ILE A 41 0.12 5.47 -10.86
CA ILE A 41 1.39 4.72 -10.81
C ILE A 41 2.02 4.65 -12.20
N SER A 42 1.22 4.33 -13.21
CA SER A 42 1.66 4.22 -14.60
C SER A 42 2.29 5.51 -15.11
N SER A 43 1.61 6.64 -14.94
CA SER A 43 2.13 7.94 -15.38
C SER A 43 3.32 8.42 -14.55
N GLY A 44 3.33 8.11 -13.24
CA GLY A 44 4.37 8.55 -12.32
C GLY A 44 5.69 7.79 -12.43
N PHE A 45 5.64 6.50 -12.76
CA PHE A 45 6.82 5.65 -12.92
C PHE A 45 7.15 5.32 -14.38
N GLY A 46 6.26 5.60 -15.33
CA GLY A 46 6.39 5.12 -16.70
C GLY A 46 6.18 3.60 -16.81
N ALA A 47 5.40 3.01 -15.89
CA ALA A 47 5.31 1.57 -15.66
C ALA A 47 3.85 1.08 -15.73
N PRO A 48 3.28 0.86 -16.94
CA PRO A 48 1.87 0.53 -17.11
C PRO A 48 1.47 -0.86 -16.62
N VAL A 49 2.31 -1.88 -16.77
CA VAL A 49 2.03 -3.23 -16.28
C VAL A 49 2.13 -3.27 -14.74
N ALA A 50 3.13 -2.62 -14.19
CA ALA A 50 3.27 -2.47 -12.74
C ALA A 50 2.10 -1.70 -12.13
N GLY A 51 1.59 -0.68 -12.81
CA GLY A 51 0.39 0.06 -12.41
C GLY A 51 -0.84 -0.82 -12.29
N LEU A 52 -1.07 -1.70 -13.29
CA LEU A 52 -2.13 -2.72 -13.24
C LEU A 52 -1.99 -3.62 -12.01
N ILE A 53 -0.82 -4.19 -11.82
CA ILE A 53 -0.59 -5.13 -10.72
C ILE A 53 -0.65 -4.44 -9.37
N PHE A 54 -0.13 -3.22 -9.23
CA PHE A 54 -0.26 -2.40 -8.03
C PHE A 54 -1.72 -2.18 -7.64
N ALA A 55 -2.57 -1.88 -8.61
CA ALA A 55 -3.99 -1.72 -8.35
C ALA A 55 -4.63 -3.00 -7.81
N HIS A 56 -4.28 -4.17 -8.33
CA HIS A 56 -4.77 -5.45 -7.84
C HIS A 56 -4.17 -5.83 -6.48
N GLU A 57 -2.86 -5.69 -6.32
CA GLU A 57 -2.12 -6.16 -5.15
C GLU A 57 -2.31 -5.27 -3.93
N VAL A 58 -2.28 -3.94 -4.11
CA VAL A 58 -2.26 -2.97 -3.01
C VAL A 58 -3.63 -2.33 -2.77
N ILE A 59 -4.36 -2.00 -3.85
CA ILE A 59 -5.63 -1.25 -3.74
C ILE A 59 -6.81 -2.20 -3.58
N VAL A 60 -7.03 -3.09 -4.56
CA VAL A 60 -8.19 -4.01 -4.57
C VAL A 60 -7.94 -5.23 -3.68
N ARG A 61 -6.68 -5.64 -3.54
CA ARG A 61 -6.19 -6.78 -2.74
C ARG A 61 -6.76 -8.13 -3.15
N HIS A 62 -7.21 -8.25 -4.36
CA HIS A 62 -7.54 -9.51 -5.00
C HIS A 62 -7.43 -9.39 -6.52
N PHE A 63 -7.11 -10.50 -7.16
CA PHE A 63 -7.07 -10.58 -8.62
C PHE A 63 -8.45 -10.95 -9.15
N SER A 64 -9.07 -10.03 -9.88
CA SER A 64 -10.37 -10.23 -10.52
C SER A 64 -10.23 -10.07 -12.02
N LEU A 65 -10.56 -11.10 -12.79
CA LEU A 65 -10.51 -11.04 -14.25
C LEU A 65 -11.39 -9.92 -14.83
N LYS A 66 -12.53 -9.62 -14.19
CA LYS A 66 -13.41 -8.54 -14.62
C LYS A 66 -12.79 -7.15 -14.45
N ALA A 67 -11.84 -7.00 -13.52
CA ALA A 67 -11.17 -5.74 -13.22
C ALA A 67 -9.90 -5.51 -14.08
N VAL A 68 -9.31 -6.58 -14.65
CA VAL A 68 -8.06 -6.49 -15.41
C VAL A 68 -8.16 -5.54 -16.59
N ALA A 69 -9.18 -5.69 -17.44
CA ALA A 69 -9.31 -4.89 -18.66
C ALA A 69 -9.48 -3.39 -18.37
N PRO A 70 -10.43 -2.92 -17.53
CA PRO A 70 -10.58 -1.50 -17.26
C PRO A 70 -9.35 -0.89 -16.56
N ILE A 71 -8.71 -1.62 -15.64
CA ILE A 71 -7.50 -1.14 -14.95
C ILE A 71 -6.33 -1.05 -15.93
N LEU A 72 -6.14 -2.05 -16.78
CA LEU A 72 -5.06 -2.05 -17.79
C LEU A 72 -5.24 -0.93 -18.81
N ILE A 73 -6.45 -0.75 -19.34
CA ILE A 73 -6.75 0.34 -20.28
C ILE A 73 -6.41 1.69 -19.64
N SER A 74 -6.87 1.94 -18.43
CA SER A 74 -6.58 3.17 -17.70
C SER A 74 -5.08 3.39 -17.50
N SER A 75 -4.36 2.33 -17.13
CA SER A 75 -2.92 2.36 -16.92
C SER A 75 -2.15 2.67 -18.20
N VAL A 76 -2.46 1.97 -19.30
CA VAL A 76 -1.81 2.16 -20.61
C VAL A 76 -2.12 3.53 -21.19
N VAL A 77 -3.36 3.97 -21.15
CA VAL A 77 -3.74 5.30 -21.64
C VAL A 77 -3.04 6.41 -20.88
N ALA A 78 -2.93 6.29 -19.54
CA ALA A 78 -2.21 7.26 -18.72
C ALA A 78 -0.72 7.31 -19.06
N HIS A 79 -0.10 6.14 -19.27
CA HIS A 79 1.30 6.06 -19.74
C HIS A 79 1.49 6.74 -21.09
N THR A 80 0.64 6.40 -22.07
CA THR A 80 0.73 6.96 -23.43
C THR A 80 0.56 8.48 -23.41
N ILE A 81 -0.40 9.00 -22.65
CA ILE A 81 -0.59 10.45 -22.52
C ILE A 81 0.65 11.08 -21.86
N SER A 82 1.19 10.45 -20.82
CA SER A 82 2.36 10.97 -20.11
C SER A 82 3.59 11.03 -21.02
N THR A 83 3.83 10.02 -21.82
CA THR A 83 5.00 9.95 -22.73
C THR A 83 4.84 10.83 -23.97
N GLU A 84 3.69 10.81 -24.62
CA GLU A 84 3.49 11.55 -25.87
C GLU A 84 3.33 13.06 -25.66
N PHE A 85 2.53 13.47 -24.67
CA PHE A 85 2.23 14.90 -24.47
C PHE A 85 3.20 15.60 -23.53
N TYR A 86 3.71 14.91 -22.51
CA TYR A 86 4.61 15.49 -21.52
C TYR A 86 6.08 15.07 -21.69
N LYS A 87 6.35 14.18 -22.68
CA LYS A 87 7.69 13.64 -22.93
C LYS A 87 8.37 13.15 -21.63
N SER A 88 7.56 12.53 -20.76
CA SER A 88 8.07 12.01 -19.50
C SER A 88 9.00 10.84 -19.82
N GLU A 89 10.27 11.03 -19.54
CA GLU A 89 11.26 9.95 -19.58
C GLU A 89 11.05 9.02 -18.38
N PRO A 90 11.40 7.73 -18.52
CA PRO A 90 11.44 6.82 -17.38
C PRO A 90 12.32 7.42 -16.28
N LEU A 91 11.86 7.31 -15.01
CA LEU A 91 12.56 7.86 -13.84
C LEU A 91 14.03 7.47 -13.79
N PHE A 92 14.35 6.28 -14.26
CA PHE A 92 15.70 5.73 -14.31
C PHE A 92 15.86 4.97 -15.62
N GLN A 93 16.69 5.50 -16.52
CA GLN A 93 17.21 4.73 -17.65
C GLN A 93 18.49 4.06 -17.17
N LEU A 94 18.35 2.86 -16.63
CA LEU A 94 19.47 2.15 -16.02
C LEU A 94 19.91 1.02 -16.97
N ASN A 95 21.14 1.11 -17.43
CA ASN A 95 21.78 0.00 -18.14
C ASN A 95 22.61 -0.80 -17.11
N ILE A 96 21.97 -1.72 -16.42
CA ILE A 96 22.54 -2.48 -15.32
C ILE A 96 22.73 -3.93 -15.78
N GLY A 97 23.90 -4.51 -15.53
CA GLY A 97 24.08 -5.95 -15.69
C GLY A 97 23.25 -6.71 -14.65
N GLY A 98 22.52 -7.74 -15.11
CA GLY A 98 21.74 -8.61 -14.25
C GLY A 98 22.57 -9.67 -13.53
N ILE A 99 21.91 -10.70 -13.00
CA ILE A 99 22.57 -11.86 -12.37
C ILE A 99 23.44 -12.57 -13.41
N SER A 100 24.74 -12.66 -13.16
CA SER A 100 25.69 -13.35 -14.03
C SER A 100 25.99 -14.76 -13.54
N ASN A 101 25.98 -14.97 -12.23
CA ASN A 101 26.41 -16.21 -11.58
C ASN A 101 25.46 -16.66 -10.47
N PHE A 102 25.32 -17.98 -10.31
CA PHE A 102 24.43 -18.57 -9.29
C PHE A 102 24.78 -18.16 -7.85
N TYR A 103 26.05 -17.92 -7.54
CA TYR A 103 26.47 -17.53 -6.20
C TYR A 103 26.00 -16.12 -5.80
N GLU A 104 25.59 -15.28 -6.74
CA GLU A 104 25.03 -13.94 -6.47
C GLU A 104 23.67 -13.99 -5.74
N ILE A 105 22.99 -15.13 -5.76
CA ILE A 105 21.75 -15.37 -5.03
C ILE A 105 21.95 -15.18 -3.51
N PHE A 106 23.10 -15.60 -2.96
CA PHE A 106 23.36 -15.48 -1.53
C PHE A 106 23.44 -14.03 -1.04
N PRO A 107 24.26 -13.14 -1.63
CA PRO A 107 24.26 -11.72 -1.25
C PRO A 107 22.91 -11.05 -1.48
N LEU A 108 22.17 -11.37 -2.55
CA LEU A 108 20.84 -10.84 -2.78
C LEU A 108 19.83 -11.27 -1.69
N ALA A 109 19.90 -12.52 -1.23
CA ALA A 109 19.08 -13.00 -0.12
C ALA A 109 19.42 -12.29 1.21
N ILE A 110 20.72 -12.13 1.51
CA ILE A 110 21.17 -11.41 2.72
C ILE A 110 20.76 -9.94 2.65
N LEU A 111 20.90 -9.29 1.50
CA LEU A 111 20.42 -7.93 1.27
C LEU A 111 18.91 -7.82 1.54
N GLY A 112 18.12 -8.81 1.09
CA GLY A 112 16.70 -8.88 1.39
C GLY A 112 16.42 -8.87 2.90
N LEU A 113 17.13 -9.72 3.67
CA LEU A 113 16.99 -9.77 5.13
C LEU A 113 17.35 -8.43 5.79
N LEU A 114 18.47 -7.81 5.39
CA LEU A 114 18.87 -6.49 5.90
C LEU A 114 17.86 -5.40 5.52
N SER A 115 17.34 -5.44 4.30
CA SER A 115 16.31 -4.53 3.82
C SER A 115 15.02 -4.62 4.65
N ALA A 116 14.65 -5.83 5.11
CA ALA A 116 13.52 -6.02 6.02
C ALA A 116 13.72 -5.32 7.37
N LEU A 117 14.94 -5.37 7.93
CA LEU A 117 15.25 -4.67 9.18
C LEU A 117 15.13 -3.15 9.01
N VAL A 118 15.72 -2.61 7.95
CA VAL A 118 15.66 -1.17 7.63
C VAL A 118 14.21 -0.73 7.38
N ALA A 119 13.45 -1.49 6.57
CA ALA A 119 12.03 -1.22 6.31
C ALA A 119 11.20 -1.26 7.60
N SER A 120 11.43 -2.25 8.46
CA SER A 120 10.73 -2.38 9.76
C SER A 120 11.04 -1.21 10.68
N LEU A 121 12.30 -0.75 10.73
CA LEU A 121 12.70 0.43 11.50
C LEU A 121 12.01 1.69 10.96
N TYR A 122 11.99 1.86 9.64
CA TYR A 122 11.31 2.97 8.98
C TYR A 122 9.80 2.98 9.29
N MET A 123 9.12 1.83 9.14
CA MET A 123 7.69 1.71 9.41
C MET A 123 7.34 1.95 10.89
N ARG A 124 8.17 1.46 11.83
CA ARG A 124 8.01 1.77 13.27
C ARG A 124 8.18 3.26 13.56
N GLY A 125 9.12 3.92 12.87
CA GLY A 125 9.28 5.35 12.95
C GLY A 125 8.01 6.11 12.52
N LEU A 126 7.42 5.72 11.41
CA LEU A 126 6.20 6.33 10.88
C LEU A 126 4.99 6.17 11.81
N THR A 127 4.87 5.01 12.47
CA THR A 127 3.66 4.67 13.25
C THR A 127 3.71 5.05 14.73
N GLY A 128 4.88 5.21 15.36
CA GLY A 128 4.86 5.41 16.79
C GLY A 128 6.13 5.85 17.50
N PHE A 129 7.28 5.80 16.87
CA PHE A 129 8.56 6.00 17.57
C PHE A 129 8.80 7.43 18.09
N LEU A 130 8.30 8.45 17.39
CA LEU A 130 8.39 9.86 17.83
C LEU A 130 7.08 10.28 18.50
N PRO A 131 7.10 10.68 19.78
CA PRO A 131 5.91 11.22 20.43
C PRO A 131 5.56 12.58 19.81
N ILE A 132 4.28 12.75 19.42
CA ILE A 132 3.78 14.04 18.98
C ILE A 132 3.69 14.93 20.23
N PRO A 133 4.28 16.14 20.24
CA PRO A 133 4.20 17.03 21.38
C PRO A 133 2.76 17.48 21.62
N LYS A 134 2.10 16.94 22.65
CA LYS A 134 0.69 17.24 22.97
C LYS A 134 0.41 18.71 23.30
N LYS A 135 1.45 19.46 23.65
CA LYS A 135 1.35 20.89 24.04
C LYS A 135 1.41 21.85 22.85
N ILE A 136 1.85 21.39 21.68
CA ILE A 136 1.99 22.24 20.49
C ILE A 136 0.69 22.15 19.67
N PRO A 137 0.04 23.28 19.34
CA PRO A 137 -1.11 23.28 18.46
C PRO A 137 -0.76 22.64 17.11
N ILE A 138 -1.66 21.83 16.56
CA ILE A 138 -1.44 21.04 15.34
C ILE A 138 -1.00 21.89 14.14
N PHE A 139 -1.43 23.15 14.11
CA PHE A 139 -1.08 24.12 13.06
C PHE A 139 0.43 24.46 13.01
N PHE A 140 1.14 24.39 14.14
CA PHE A 140 2.58 24.70 14.20
C PHE A 140 3.47 23.49 13.86
N LEU A 141 2.93 22.27 13.91
CA LEU A 141 3.71 21.05 13.64
C LEU A 141 4.33 21.05 12.23
N PRO A 142 3.61 21.37 11.13
CA PRO A 142 4.20 21.43 9.79
C PRO A 142 5.30 22.50 9.67
N ILE A 143 5.16 23.63 10.38
CA ILE A 143 6.16 24.70 10.37
C ILE A 143 7.46 24.21 11.00
N ILE A 144 7.37 23.51 12.14
CA ILE A 144 8.54 22.93 12.81
C ILE A 144 9.22 21.90 11.90
N ALA A 145 8.45 20.99 11.30
CA ALA A 145 9.01 20.00 10.38
C ALA A 145 9.66 20.65 9.15
N GLY A 146 9.01 21.66 8.58
CA GLY A 146 9.54 22.44 7.46
C GLY A 146 10.85 23.16 7.82
N SER A 147 10.93 23.74 9.01
CA SER A 147 12.16 24.40 9.52
C SER A 147 13.30 23.39 9.70
N ILE A 148 13.01 22.21 10.29
CA ILE A 148 14.02 21.14 10.44
C ILE A 148 14.51 20.68 9.05
N CYS A 149 13.58 20.45 8.10
CA CYS A 149 13.95 20.10 6.74
C CYS A 149 14.78 21.20 6.07
N GLY A 150 14.43 22.47 6.25
CA GLY A 150 15.18 23.60 5.70
C GLY A 150 16.60 23.65 6.22
N VAL A 151 16.78 23.56 7.54
CA VAL A 151 18.11 23.57 8.18
C VAL A 151 18.96 22.38 7.69
N VAL A 152 18.41 21.17 7.70
CA VAL A 152 19.15 19.97 7.21
C VAL A 152 19.45 20.10 5.72
N GLY A 153 18.53 20.63 4.93
CA GLY A 153 18.69 20.83 3.49
C GLY A 153 19.76 21.86 3.10
N LEU A 154 20.16 22.76 4.00
CA LEU A 154 21.30 23.66 3.78
C LEU A 154 22.63 22.89 3.73
N PHE A 155 22.75 21.79 4.48
CA PHE A 155 23.97 20.98 4.54
C PHE A 155 23.90 19.76 3.60
N TYR A 156 22.72 19.19 3.42
CA TYR A 156 22.45 18.00 2.60
C TYR A 156 21.21 18.19 1.74
N PRO A 157 21.32 18.98 0.64
CA PRO A 157 20.20 19.25 -0.27
C PRO A 157 19.61 17.98 -0.89
N GLU A 158 20.39 16.90 -0.99
CA GLU A 158 19.97 15.59 -1.51
C GLU A 158 18.86 14.94 -0.68
N LEU A 159 18.75 15.30 0.58
CA LEU A 159 17.70 14.81 1.48
C LEU A 159 16.35 15.47 1.22
N LEU A 160 16.33 16.60 0.50
CA LEU A 160 15.08 17.30 0.17
C LEU A 160 14.35 16.66 -1.00
N GLY A 161 13.05 16.89 -1.07
CA GLY A 161 12.20 16.42 -2.17
C GLY A 161 12.22 14.91 -2.33
N LEU A 162 12.10 14.46 -3.58
CA LEU A 162 12.04 13.04 -3.97
C LEU A 162 13.42 12.37 -3.93
N GLY A 163 14.47 13.12 -4.22
CA GLY A 163 15.83 12.62 -4.30
C GLY A 163 16.10 11.76 -5.55
N THR A 164 15.32 11.90 -6.62
CA THR A 164 15.47 11.09 -7.85
C THR A 164 16.83 11.21 -8.49
N GLY A 165 17.38 12.44 -8.57
CA GLY A 165 18.74 12.67 -9.06
C GLY A 165 19.80 11.97 -8.22
N THR A 166 19.68 12.04 -6.90
CA THR A 166 20.60 11.36 -5.97
C THR A 166 20.47 9.83 -6.08
N ILE A 167 19.25 9.31 -6.21
CA ILE A 167 19.01 7.88 -6.43
C ILE A 167 19.74 7.43 -7.69
N ARG A 168 19.60 8.15 -8.81
CA ARG A 168 20.25 7.83 -10.07
C ARG A 168 21.76 7.82 -9.92
N LEU A 169 22.34 8.88 -9.36
CA LEU A 169 23.79 8.97 -9.13
C LEU A 169 24.31 7.81 -8.29
N LEU A 170 23.61 7.46 -7.24
CA LEU A 170 24.02 6.37 -6.34
C LEU A 170 23.80 4.97 -6.90
N ILE A 171 22.96 4.80 -7.90
CA ILE A 171 22.86 3.53 -8.65
C ILE A 171 24.01 3.42 -9.65
N GLU A 172 24.36 4.52 -10.32
CA GLU A 172 25.37 4.51 -11.37
C GLU A 172 26.80 4.43 -10.82
N GLN A 173 27.06 5.06 -9.65
CA GLN A 173 28.44 5.18 -9.13
C GLN A 173 28.50 4.98 -7.62
N PRO A 174 29.51 4.22 -7.13
CA PRO A 174 29.75 4.10 -5.70
C PRO A 174 30.27 5.42 -5.11
N HIS A 175 29.78 5.77 -3.94
CA HIS A 175 30.19 6.92 -3.15
C HIS A 175 30.79 6.44 -1.82
N SER A 176 31.35 7.36 -1.01
CA SER A 176 31.92 6.98 0.28
C SER A 176 30.83 6.40 1.21
N LEU A 177 31.18 5.35 1.94
CA LEU A 177 30.27 4.67 2.87
C LEU A 177 29.67 5.64 3.88
N ALA A 178 30.49 6.57 4.42
CA ALA A 178 30.04 7.57 5.38
C ALA A 178 28.96 8.50 4.79
N TYR A 179 29.14 8.95 3.56
CA TYR A 179 28.18 9.80 2.88
C TYR A 179 26.83 9.10 2.67
N ILE A 180 26.85 7.86 2.17
CA ILE A 180 25.63 7.07 1.94
C ILE A 180 24.92 6.79 3.28
N ALA A 181 25.68 6.50 4.36
CA ALA A 181 25.11 6.27 5.68
C ALA A 181 24.44 7.53 6.26
N ILE A 182 25.03 8.72 6.06
CA ILE A 182 24.42 9.99 6.45
C ILE A 182 23.11 10.22 5.69
N LEU A 183 23.10 9.97 4.36
CA LEU A 183 21.89 10.11 3.55
C LEU A 183 20.80 9.11 3.96
N LEU A 184 21.15 7.85 4.26
CA LEU A 184 20.23 6.83 4.75
C LEU A 184 19.55 7.27 6.03
N LEU A 185 20.35 7.60 7.06
CA LEU A 185 19.83 8.01 8.36
C LEU A 185 19.07 9.34 8.27
N GLY A 186 19.62 10.30 7.51
CA GLY A 186 18.99 11.60 7.29
C GLY A 186 17.62 11.47 6.63
N LYS A 187 17.49 10.68 5.56
CA LYS A 187 16.22 10.47 4.87
C LYS A 187 15.19 9.77 5.76
N LEU A 188 15.64 8.72 6.47
CA LEU A 188 14.79 7.98 7.39
C LEU A 188 14.22 8.90 8.47
N LEU A 189 15.09 9.66 9.16
CA LEU A 189 14.67 10.55 10.25
C LEU A 189 13.81 11.72 9.75
N LEU A 190 14.23 12.39 8.67
CA LEU A 190 13.48 13.53 8.13
C LEU A 190 12.09 13.12 7.64
N THR A 191 11.97 11.97 6.98
CA THR A 191 10.65 11.51 6.52
C THR A 191 9.74 11.20 7.71
N VAL A 192 10.27 10.53 8.74
CA VAL A 192 9.52 10.24 9.97
C VAL A 192 9.07 11.53 10.64
N VAL A 193 9.96 12.53 10.78
CA VAL A 193 9.61 13.85 11.34
C VAL A 193 8.52 14.52 10.50
N CYS A 194 8.68 14.59 9.17
CA CYS A 194 7.72 15.22 8.28
C CYS A 194 6.31 14.61 8.43
N ILE A 195 6.21 13.29 8.34
CA ILE A 195 4.91 12.59 8.42
C ILE A 195 4.30 12.72 9.82
N ARG A 196 5.09 12.53 10.88
CA ARG A 196 4.61 12.64 12.27
C ARG A 196 4.19 14.06 12.65
N PHE A 197 4.81 15.06 12.06
CA PHE A 197 4.47 16.46 12.27
C PHE A 197 3.49 16.99 11.20
N SER A 198 2.69 16.11 10.63
CA SER A 198 1.55 16.43 9.74
C SER A 198 1.93 17.20 8.46
N LEU A 199 3.16 17.08 7.98
CA LEU A 199 3.48 17.49 6.62
C LEU A 199 2.82 16.51 5.64
N PHE A 200 2.10 17.08 4.67
CA PHE A 200 1.43 16.30 3.65
C PHE A 200 2.43 15.71 2.67
N GLY A 201 2.37 14.39 2.46
CA GLY A 201 3.22 13.69 1.51
C GLY A 201 3.18 12.17 1.66
N GLY A 202 3.77 11.47 0.68
CA GLY A 202 3.82 10.01 0.63
C GLY A 202 5.10 9.43 1.21
N ILE A 203 5.03 8.16 1.59
CA ILE A 203 6.15 7.37 2.13
C ILE A 203 6.87 6.55 1.06
N PHE A 204 6.34 6.49 -0.16
CA PHE A 204 6.84 5.66 -1.26
C PHE A 204 8.22 6.11 -1.75
N SER A 205 8.36 7.38 -2.21
CA SER A 205 9.65 7.88 -2.69
C SER A 205 10.75 7.83 -1.64
N PRO A 206 10.50 8.18 -0.36
CA PRO A 206 11.49 7.96 0.68
C PRO A 206 11.89 6.50 0.87
N ALA A 207 10.96 5.54 0.68
CA ALA A 207 11.28 4.13 0.77
C ALA A 207 12.23 3.69 -0.36
N LEU A 208 12.02 4.19 -1.60
CA LEU A 208 12.95 3.97 -2.72
C LEU A 208 14.35 4.49 -2.37
N PHE A 209 14.42 5.73 -1.88
CA PHE A 209 15.68 6.37 -1.50
C PHE A 209 16.41 5.57 -0.40
N ILE A 210 15.72 5.23 0.67
CA ILE A 210 16.26 4.43 1.78
C ILE A 210 16.75 3.06 1.26
N GLY A 211 15.98 2.45 0.36
CA GLY A 211 16.31 1.16 -0.24
C GLY A 211 17.59 1.20 -1.07
N VAL A 212 17.76 2.22 -1.93
CA VAL A 212 19.00 2.40 -2.71
C VAL A 212 20.22 2.56 -1.78
N MET A 213 20.09 3.40 -0.72
CA MET A 213 21.20 3.57 0.24
C MET A 213 21.54 2.26 0.95
N THR A 214 20.52 1.48 1.32
CA THR A 214 20.74 0.16 1.94
C THR A 214 21.47 -0.79 1.02
N GLY A 215 21.04 -0.88 -0.25
CA GLY A 215 21.68 -1.70 -1.28
C GLY A 215 23.10 -1.23 -1.60
N ALA A 216 23.33 0.07 -1.72
CA ALA A 216 24.63 0.67 -1.98
C ALA A 216 25.64 0.40 -0.85
N ILE A 217 25.23 0.60 0.42
CA ILE A 217 26.06 0.27 1.59
C ILE A 217 26.43 -1.22 1.58
N PHE A 218 25.43 -2.07 1.37
CA PHE A 218 25.63 -3.51 1.33
C PHE A 218 26.56 -3.90 0.18
N SER A 219 26.42 -3.30 -1.00
CA SER A 219 27.28 -3.55 -2.15
C SER A 219 28.74 -3.22 -1.86
N ILE A 220 29.03 -2.06 -1.26
CA ILE A 220 30.38 -1.67 -0.87
C ILE A 220 31.00 -2.68 0.10
N ILE A 221 30.22 -3.15 1.08
CA ILE A 221 30.71 -4.15 2.05
C ILE A 221 30.95 -5.50 1.35
N THR A 222 29.99 -5.89 0.50
CA THR A 222 30.03 -7.20 -0.17
C THR A 222 31.13 -7.29 -1.21
N SER A 223 31.55 -6.17 -1.85
CA SER A 223 32.62 -6.13 -2.83
C SER A 223 33.96 -6.61 -2.30
N TYR A 224 34.21 -6.58 -0.97
CA TYR A 224 35.40 -7.15 -0.34
C TYR A 224 35.42 -8.69 -0.40
N PHE A 225 34.27 -9.33 -0.46
CA PHE A 225 34.14 -10.79 -0.48
C PHE A 225 33.76 -11.33 -1.86
N PHE A 226 33.01 -10.55 -2.61
CA PHE A 226 32.47 -10.88 -3.93
C PHE A 226 32.69 -9.72 -4.91
N PRO A 227 33.90 -9.50 -5.39
CA PRO A 227 34.26 -8.33 -6.23
C PRO A 227 33.59 -8.31 -7.59
N GLU A 228 33.06 -9.45 -8.06
CA GLU A 228 32.41 -9.56 -9.36
C GLU A 228 30.93 -9.14 -9.36
N ILE A 229 30.31 -8.94 -8.16
CA ILE A 229 28.90 -8.57 -8.09
C ILE A 229 28.71 -7.13 -8.53
N ASN A 230 27.72 -6.93 -9.39
CA ASN A 230 27.40 -5.61 -9.89
C ASN A 230 26.84 -4.72 -8.77
N TYR A 231 27.53 -3.59 -8.52
CA TYR A 231 27.13 -2.58 -7.54
C TYR A 231 25.72 -2.08 -7.77
N SER A 232 25.37 -1.74 -9.01
CA SER A 232 24.07 -1.19 -9.38
C SER A 232 22.94 -2.19 -9.19
N LEU A 233 23.20 -3.49 -9.43
CA LEU A 233 22.23 -4.56 -9.17
C LEU A 233 21.85 -4.61 -7.69
N LEU A 234 22.82 -4.57 -6.78
CA LEU A 234 22.55 -4.59 -5.34
C LEU A 234 21.86 -3.30 -4.87
N ALA A 235 22.22 -2.14 -5.42
CA ALA A 235 21.54 -0.88 -5.11
C ALA A 235 20.05 -0.91 -5.51
N VAL A 236 19.75 -1.40 -6.72
CA VAL A 236 18.37 -1.55 -7.23
C VAL A 236 17.61 -2.65 -6.49
N ALA A 237 18.26 -3.76 -6.17
CA ALA A 237 17.63 -4.84 -5.38
C ALA A 237 17.27 -4.36 -3.97
N GLY A 238 18.12 -3.54 -3.33
CA GLY A 238 17.82 -2.90 -2.06
C GLY A 238 16.65 -1.91 -2.18
N MET A 239 16.60 -1.11 -3.26
CA MET A 239 15.49 -0.22 -3.57
C MET A 239 14.17 -0.99 -3.63
N ALA A 240 14.13 -2.08 -4.36
CA ALA A 240 12.95 -2.92 -4.48
C ALA A 240 12.54 -3.55 -3.14
N ALA A 241 13.51 -4.13 -2.43
CA ALA A 241 13.27 -4.88 -1.20
C ALA A 241 12.68 -4.00 -0.08
N VAL A 242 13.26 -2.83 0.20
CA VAL A 242 12.73 -1.89 1.21
C VAL A 242 11.35 -1.39 0.80
N THR A 243 11.20 -0.98 -0.46
CA THR A 243 9.95 -0.40 -0.96
C THR A 243 8.82 -1.42 -0.91
N SER A 244 9.05 -2.66 -1.29
CA SER A 244 8.03 -3.72 -1.27
C SER A 244 7.50 -4.00 0.15
N CYS A 245 8.37 -4.01 1.16
CA CYS A 245 7.97 -4.15 2.56
C CYS A 245 7.12 -2.98 3.05
N VAL A 246 7.49 -1.75 2.68
CA VAL A 246 6.79 -0.54 3.12
C VAL A 246 5.40 -0.45 2.51
N ILE A 247 5.28 -0.79 1.22
CA ILE A 247 4.01 -0.68 0.47
C ILE A 247 3.13 -1.91 0.63
N GLY A 248 3.73 -3.09 0.80
CA GLY A 248 3.03 -4.36 0.82
C GLY A 248 2.64 -4.85 -0.58
N GLY A 249 3.47 -4.54 -1.59
CA GLY A 249 3.28 -4.89 -2.99
C GLY A 249 4.53 -5.51 -3.60
N PRO A 250 4.91 -6.76 -3.24
CA PRO A 250 6.11 -7.40 -3.76
C PRO A 250 6.09 -7.58 -5.27
N ILE A 251 4.99 -8.06 -5.84
CA ILE A 251 4.91 -8.29 -7.30
C ILE A 251 4.95 -6.96 -8.06
N SER A 252 4.18 -5.98 -7.59
CA SER A 252 4.18 -4.64 -8.18
C SER A 252 5.56 -4.02 -8.19
N THR A 253 6.31 -4.16 -7.09
CA THR A 253 7.64 -3.56 -6.96
C THR A 253 8.64 -4.24 -7.91
N ILE A 254 8.60 -5.57 -8.05
CA ILE A 254 9.43 -6.31 -9.02
C ILE A 254 9.13 -5.84 -10.45
N LEU A 255 7.85 -5.67 -10.80
CA LEU A 255 7.44 -5.19 -12.11
C LEU A 255 7.81 -3.72 -12.35
N ILE A 256 7.75 -2.86 -11.32
CA ILE A 256 8.28 -1.49 -11.43
C ILE A 256 9.76 -1.54 -11.81
N ILE A 257 10.56 -2.36 -11.14
CA ILE A 257 12.00 -2.51 -11.48
C ILE A 257 12.18 -3.01 -12.91
N PHE A 258 11.39 -4.02 -13.31
CA PHE A 258 11.45 -4.55 -14.68
C PHE A 258 11.16 -3.46 -15.73
N GLU A 259 10.09 -2.70 -15.56
CA GLU A 259 9.73 -1.63 -16.51
C GLU A 259 10.71 -0.45 -16.49
N LEU A 260 11.34 -0.16 -15.33
CA LEU A 260 12.35 0.90 -15.21
C LEU A 260 13.71 0.52 -15.84
N THR A 261 14.07 -0.76 -15.78
CA THR A 261 15.38 -1.23 -16.25
C THR A 261 15.30 -1.90 -17.62
N SER A 262 14.11 -2.35 -18.03
CA SER A 262 13.88 -3.18 -19.22
C SER A 262 14.75 -4.45 -19.24
N ASP A 263 15.24 -4.89 -18.08
CA ASP A 263 16.11 -6.04 -17.91
C ASP A 263 15.47 -7.08 -16.99
N TYR A 264 15.21 -8.27 -17.55
CA TYR A 264 14.61 -9.37 -16.83
C TYR A 264 15.50 -9.93 -15.72
N GLN A 265 16.80 -9.97 -15.94
CA GLN A 265 17.74 -10.53 -14.96
C GLN A 265 17.90 -9.58 -13.74
N VAL A 266 17.86 -8.28 -13.97
CA VAL A 266 17.84 -7.28 -12.88
C VAL A 266 16.56 -7.44 -12.06
N ALA A 267 15.40 -7.62 -12.73
CA ALA A 267 14.14 -7.85 -12.05
C ALA A 267 14.12 -9.16 -11.24
N LEU A 268 14.74 -10.23 -11.76
CA LEU A 268 14.90 -11.49 -11.01
C LEU A 268 15.77 -11.30 -9.77
N GLY A 269 16.91 -10.60 -9.89
CA GLY A 269 17.78 -10.29 -8.76
C GLY A 269 17.10 -9.48 -7.69
N ALA A 270 16.37 -8.43 -8.10
CA ALA A 270 15.51 -7.65 -7.21
C ALA A 270 14.43 -8.53 -6.55
N GLY A 271 13.83 -9.45 -7.33
CA GLY A 271 12.83 -10.40 -6.86
C GLY A 271 13.32 -11.29 -5.72
N ILE A 272 14.54 -11.79 -5.79
CA ILE A 272 15.15 -12.58 -4.70
C ILE A 272 15.19 -11.74 -3.41
N SER A 273 15.74 -10.54 -3.47
CA SER A 273 15.83 -9.65 -2.31
C SER A 273 14.44 -9.28 -1.78
N VAL A 274 13.47 -9.02 -2.66
CA VAL A 274 12.06 -8.73 -2.31
C VAL A 274 11.42 -9.90 -1.56
N CYS A 275 11.61 -11.14 -2.04
CA CYS A 275 11.05 -12.32 -1.37
C CYS A 275 11.57 -12.47 0.06
N PHE A 276 12.89 -12.45 0.25
CA PHE A 276 13.49 -12.59 1.58
C PHE A 276 13.13 -11.41 2.50
N ALA A 277 13.04 -10.20 1.94
CA ALA A 277 12.65 -9.02 2.69
C ALA A 277 11.22 -9.13 3.21
N ASN A 278 10.27 -9.50 2.35
CA ASN A 278 8.87 -9.62 2.75
C ASN A 278 8.65 -10.77 3.76
N LEU A 279 9.32 -11.91 3.60
CA LEU A 279 9.26 -13.02 4.54
C LEU A 279 9.69 -12.60 5.95
N LEU A 280 10.81 -11.88 6.07
CA LEU A 280 11.31 -11.44 7.36
C LEU A 280 10.50 -10.26 7.91
N SER A 281 10.14 -9.28 7.08
CA SER A 281 9.33 -8.12 7.47
C SER A 281 7.97 -8.54 8.02
N ALA A 282 7.32 -9.54 7.40
CA ALA A 282 6.06 -10.10 7.88
C ALA A 282 6.17 -10.69 9.30
N ARG A 283 7.33 -11.22 9.68
CA ARG A 283 7.56 -11.75 11.04
C ARG A 283 7.92 -10.66 12.05
N ILE A 284 8.67 -9.62 11.64
CA ILE A 284 9.20 -8.60 12.55
C ILE A 284 8.19 -7.47 12.80
N TYR A 285 7.51 -7.04 11.75
CA TYR A 285 6.57 -5.91 11.77
C TYR A 285 5.11 -6.35 11.54
N GLY A 286 4.90 -7.40 10.79
CA GLY A 286 3.61 -8.03 10.52
C GLY A 286 2.98 -7.55 9.21
N HIS A 287 2.69 -6.27 9.07
CA HIS A 287 1.93 -5.72 7.96
C HIS A 287 2.67 -4.57 7.28
N SER A 288 2.24 -4.19 6.07
CA SER A 288 2.77 -2.99 5.40
C SER A 288 2.43 -1.70 6.18
N ALA A 289 3.11 -0.61 5.85
CA ALA A 289 2.80 0.68 6.46
C ALA A 289 1.36 1.13 6.16
N PHE A 290 0.82 0.80 4.98
CA PHE A 290 -0.58 1.12 4.63
C PHE A 290 -1.58 0.29 5.44
N ASP A 291 -1.29 -0.99 5.67
CA ASP A 291 -2.14 -1.86 6.49
C ASP A 291 -2.22 -1.35 7.93
N GLN A 292 -1.07 -0.98 8.48
CA GLN A 292 -1.00 -0.44 9.84
C GLN A 292 -1.77 0.88 9.98
N LEU A 293 -1.76 1.73 8.95
CA LEU A 293 -2.57 2.95 8.94
C LEU A 293 -4.07 2.66 8.95
N LEU A 294 -4.52 1.60 8.27
CA LEU A 294 -5.91 1.16 8.28
C LEU A 294 -6.28 0.51 9.62
N MET A 295 -5.41 -0.33 10.17
CA MET A 295 -5.60 -0.93 11.50
C MET A 295 -5.72 0.13 12.60
N ASN A 296 -4.92 1.20 12.53
CA ASN A 296 -5.01 2.32 13.47
C ASN A 296 -6.35 3.08 13.38
N ARG A 297 -7.11 2.89 12.28
CA ARG A 297 -8.48 3.38 12.10
C ARG A 297 -9.54 2.33 12.40
N ASN A 298 -9.17 1.21 13.04
CA ASN A 298 -10.01 0.04 13.32
C ASN A 298 -10.57 -0.64 12.06
N ILE A 299 -9.86 -0.53 10.93
CA ILE A 299 -10.20 -1.22 9.68
C ILE A 299 -9.20 -2.36 9.51
N ASP A 300 -9.60 -3.56 9.89
CA ASP A 300 -8.78 -4.76 9.72
C ASP A 300 -9.16 -5.48 8.42
N ILE A 301 -8.35 -5.25 7.39
CA ILE A 301 -8.54 -5.81 6.04
C ILE A 301 -8.21 -7.30 5.93
N HIS A 302 -7.55 -7.89 6.94
CA HIS A 302 -7.20 -9.31 6.95
C HIS A 302 -8.37 -10.21 7.40
N GLN A 303 -9.43 -9.63 7.95
CA GLN A 303 -10.63 -10.38 8.36
C GLN A 303 -11.50 -10.88 7.19
N GLY A 304 -11.12 -10.58 5.95
CA GLY A 304 -11.87 -10.94 4.76
C GLY A 304 -12.95 -9.92 4.38
N ARG A 305 -13.30 -9.93 3.11
CA ARG A 305 -14.21 -8.95 2.49
C ARG A 305 -15.62 -9.00 3.07
N ASP A 306 -16.11 -10.20 3.34
CA ASP A 306 -17.47 -10.42 3.84
C ASP A 306 -17.64 -9.84 5.24
N ARG A 307 -16.63 -9.99 6.09
CA ARG A 307 -16.63 -9.42 7.44
C ARG A 307 -16.57 -7.89 7.43
N LEU A 308 -15.73 -7.31 6.57
CA LEU A 308 -15.66 -5.86 6.39
C LEU A 308 -16.97 -5.30 5.84
N PHE A 309 -17.59 -5.99 4.88
CA PHE A 309 -18.89 -5.63 4.34
C PHE A 309 -19.96 -5.63 5.44
N LEU A 310 -20.05 -6.73 6.22
CA LEU A 310 -20.98 -6.83 7.33
C LEU A 310 -20.71 -5.77 8.42
N ALA A 311 -19.45 -5.51 8.75
CA ALA A 311 -19.07 -4.48 9.73
C ALA A 311 -19.41 -3.04 9.26
N SER A 312 -19.45 -2.81 7.94
CA SER A 312 -19.81 -1.51 7.37
C SER A 312 -21.32 -1.27 7.27
N LYS A 313 -22.14 -2.34 7.32
CA LYS A 313 -23.60 -2.27 7.21
C LYS A 313 -24.24 -1.97 8.55
N LYS A 314 -25.14 -0.99 8.55
CA LYS A 314 -26.00 -0.75 9.71
C LYS A 314 -27.12 -1.80 9.76
N ILE A 315 -27.52 -2.21 10.94
CA ILE A 315 -28.65 -3.13 11.12
C ILE A 315 -29.91 -2.60 10.41
N SER A 316 -30.11 -1.28 10.41
CA SER A 316 -31.23 -0.65 9.72
C SER A 316 -31.25 -0.84 8.19
N GLU A 317 -30.10 -1.15 7.56
CA GLU A 317 -29.99 -1.39 6.12
C GLU A 317 -30.28 -2.85 5.72
N ILE A 318 -30.15 -3.78 6.68
CA ILE A 318 -30.38 -5.22 6.49
C ILE A 318 -31.64 -5.71 7.20
N LEU A 319 -32.29 -4.82 7.93
CA LEU A 319 -33.50 -5.15 8.68
C LEU A 319 -34.63 -5.46 7.70
N SER A 320 -35.13 -6.70 7.71
CA SER A 320 -36.39 -7.03 7.05
C SER A 320 -37.53 -6.46 7.87
N ARG A 321 -38.46 -5.79 7.21
CA ARG A 321 -39.74 -5.35 7.81
C ARG A 321 -40.84 -6.34 7.57
N ASP A 322 -40.57 -7.39 6.83
CA ASP A 322 -41.48 -8.49 6.59
C ASP A 322 -41.29 -9.54 7.69
N PHE A 323 -42.15 -9.46 8.68
CA PHE A 323 -42.16 -10.38 9.83
C PHE A 323 -43.59 -10.67 10.26
N ILE A 324 -43.81 -11.88 10.77
CA ILE A 324 -45.13 -12.34 11.21
C ILE A 324 -45.40 -11.75 12.58
N ARG A 325 -46.48 -10.96 12.65
CA ARG A 325 -47.01 -10.41 13.92
C ARG A 325 -48.00 -11.38 14.54
N LEU A 326 -47.74 -11.74 15.77
CA LEU A 326 -48.60 -12.54 16.58
C LEU A 326 -49.09 -11.70 17.75
N VAL A 327 -50.31 -11.98 18.23
CA VAL A 327 -50.86 -11.35 19.44
C VAL A 327 -50.87 -12.35 20.60
N PRO A 328 -50.73 -11.89 21.83
CA PRO A 328 -50.69 -12.79 23.02
C PRO A 328 -51.89 -13.67 23.19
N GLU A 329 -53.03 -13.29 22.63
CA GLU A 329 -54.30 -13.97 22.72
C GLU A 329 -54.45 -15.16 21.75
N HIS A 330 -53.55 -15.30 20.76
CA HIS A 330 -53.58 -16.47 19.85
C HIS A 330 -53.33 -17.77 20.61
N SER A 331 -54.09 -18.79 20.26
CA SER A 331 -53.82 -20.17 20.71
C SER A 331 -52.59 -20.75 20.02
N ALA A 332 -52.00 -21.80 20.60
CA ALA A 332 -50.86 -22.47 20.00
C ALA A 332 -51.18 -23.03 18.58
N GLU A 333 -52.42 -23.54 18.40
CA GLU A 333 -52.88 -24.06 17.11
C GLU A 333 -53.03 -22.96 16.06
N GLU A 334 -53.57 -21.80 16.45
CA GLU A 334 -53.63 -20.64 15.55
C GLU A 334 -52.27 -20.12 15.18
N MET A 335 -51.30 -20.09 16.09
CA MET A 335 -49.93 -19.71 15.83
C MET A 335 -49.25 -20.66 14.84
N ILE A 336 -49.42 -21.97 15.01
CA ILE A 336 -48.91 -22.97 14.07
C ILE A 336 -49.50 -22.77 12.67
N ASN A 337 -50.80 -22.56 12.58
CA ASN A 337 -51.50 -22.31 11.31
C ASN A 337 -51.03 -21.03 10.62
N ILE A 338 -50.77 -19.95 11.35
CA ILE A 338 -50.24 -18.68 10.81
C ILE A 338 -48.79 -18.86 10.32
N LEU A 339 -47.95 -19.50 11.14
CA LEU A 339 -46.51 -19.69 10.80
C LEU A 339 -46.33 -20.71 9.67
N SER A 340 -47.16 -21.77 9.60
CA SER A 340 -47.08 -22.78 8.53
C SER A 340 -47.56 -22.26 7.16
N LYS A 341 -48.45 -21.27 7.14
CA LYS A 341 -48.90 -20.61 5.89
C LYS A 341 -47.96 -19.55 5.38
N ALA A 342 -47.12 -19.03 6.25
CA ALA A 342 -46.10 -18.07 5.91
C ALA A 342 -44.77 -18.82 5.78
N ASP A 343 -43.99 -18.57 4.75
CA ASP A 343 -42.68 -19.19 4.53
C ASP A 343 -41.63 -18.83 5.61
N ASN A 344 -42.07 -18.50 6.80
CA ASN A 344 -41.25 -18.06 7.93
C ASN A 344 -41.49 -18.96 9.15
N SER A 345 -40.40 -19.51 9.68
CA SER A 345 -40.41 -20.35 10.88
C SER A 345 -40.55 -19.56 12.20
N GLU A 346 -40.52 -18.22 12.14
CA GLU A 346 -40.45 -17.34 13.31
C GLU A 346 -41.57 -16.29 13.31
N GLY A 347 -42.20 -16.09 14.48
CA GLY A 347 -43.17 -15.05 14.71
C GLY A 347 -42.85 -14.18 15.92
N TYR A 348 -43.23 -12.90 15.86
CA TYR A 348 -43.01 -11.93 16.93
C TYR A 348 -44.29 -11.54 17.59
N ILE A 349 -44.35 -11.78 18.91
CA ILE A 349 -45.52 -11.46 19.73
C ILE A 349 -45.46 -9.97 20.08
N ILE A 350 -46.48 -9.23 19.62
CA ILE A 350 -46.54 -7.79 19.79
C ILE A 350 -47.81 -7.44 20.57
N SER A 351 -47.65 -6.66 21.65
CA SER A 351 -48.78 -6.20 22.42
C SER A 351 -49.66 -5.22 21.62
N PRO A 352 -50.94 -4.99 22.02
CA PRO A 352 -51.81 -3.99 21.37
C PRO A 352 -51.24 -2.56 21.36
N LYS A 353 -50.29 -2.28 22.26
CA LYS A 353 -49.56 -0.99 22.33
C LYS A 353 -48.31 -0.96 21.45
N GLY A 354 -48.09 -1.96 20.58
CA GLY A 354 -46.92 -2.02 19.67
C GLY A 354 -45.61 -2.43 20.33
N LYS A 355 -45.59 -2.89 21.57
CA LYS A 355 -44.40 -3.33 22.28
C LYS A 355 -44.13 -4.81 21.98
N LEU A 356 -42.85 -5.13 21.59
CA LEU A 356 -42.41 -6.51 21.46
C LEU A 356 -42.41 -7.21 22.82
N LEU A 357 -43.14 -8.33 22.91
CA LEU A 357 -43.24 -9.14 24.11
C LEU A 357 -42.33 -10.36 24.06
N GLY A 358 -42.11 -10.91 22.85
CA GLY A 358 -41.26 -12.07 22.66
C GLY A 358 -41.21 -12.53 21.21
N LYS A 359 -40.42 -13.59 20.99
CA LYS A 359 -40.30 -14.28 19.73
C LYS A 359 -40.66 -15.75 19.95
N ILE A 360 -41.34 -16.34 19.00
CA ILE A 360 -41.66 -17.77 19.00
C ILE A 360 -41.19 -18.40 17.69
N ASN A 361 -40.72 -19.64 17.79
CA ASN A 361 -40.37 -20.44 16.64
C ASN A 361 -41.33 -21.63 16.53
N ILE A 362 -41.68 -22.03 15.33
CA ILE A 362 -42.61 -23.15 15.09
C ILE A 362 -42.08 -24.46 15.71
N THR A 363 -40.77 -24.67 15.76
CA THR A 363 -40.13 -25.82 16.41
C THR A 363 -40.32 -25.85 17.95
N ALA A 364 -40.67 -24.75 18.56
CA ALA A 364 -40.94 -24.68 19.99
C ALA A 364 -42.42 -24.94 20.33
N LEU A 365 -43.28 -25.06 19.32
CA LEU A 365 -44.72 -25.31 19.43
C LEU A 365 -45.08 -26.77 19.09
N ILE A 366 -44.17 -27.52 18.51
CA ILE A 366 -44.25 -28.96 18.18
C ILE A 366 -43.43 -29.73 19.21
#